data_c5f942becddca00c15163def0a2c4750
#
_entry.id   c5f942becddca00c15163def0a2c4750
#
_cell.length_a   1.000
_cell.length_b   1.000
_cell.length_c   1.000
_cell.angle_alpha   90.00
_cell.angle_beta   90.00
_cell.angle_gamma   90.00
#
_symmetry.space_group_name_H-M   'P 1'
#
loop_
_entity.id
_entity.type
_entity.pdbx_description
1 polymer ?
#
loop_
_entity_poly.entity_id
_entity_poly.type
_entity_poly.pdbx_seq_one_letter_code
_entity_poly.pdbx_strand_id
1 'polypeptide(L)'
;MSEVPEDLRYSRTHEWARADEDGLITVGITDHAQEQLGDLVFVELPEIGRHCEADEACMVVESVKAASDVYSPVAGEVVEINETLADSPELINKDPYGEGWMIRIRPDDPHALEGLMDAEAYRALVEEA
;
A
#
# COMPACT_ATOMS: atom_id res chain seq x y z
N MET A 1 8.30 -17.29 -3.31
CA MET A 1 8.93 -16.25 -2.49
C MET A 1 8.46 -14.88 -2.92
N SER A 2 8.06 -14.05 -1.96
CA SER A 2 7.54 -12.73 -2.29
C SER A 2 8.62 -11.74 -2.71
N GLU A 3 8.30 -10.90 -3.67
CA GLU A 3 9.19 -9.84 -4.11
C GLU A 3 9.19 -8.70 -3.10
N VAL A 4 10.39 -8.17 -2.79
CA VAL A 4 10.56 -7.03 -1.88
C VAL A 4 11.51 -6.03 -2.54
N PRO A 5 11.00 -5.10 -3.34
CA PRO A 5 11.85 -4.09 -4.00
C PRO A 5 12.66 -3.27 -2.99
N GLU A 6 13.90 -2.98 -3.34
CA GLU A 6 14.84 -2.32 -2.44
C GLU A 6 14.70 -0.80 -2.39
N ASP A 7 14.02 -0.23 -3.35
CA ASP A 7 13.84 1.23 -3.43
C ASP A 7 12.56 1.73 -2.77
N LEU A 8 11.83 0.83 -2.08
CA LEU A 8 10.60 1.16 -1.39
C LEU A 8 10.78 1.12 0.12
N ARG A 9 9.78 1.62 0.82
CA ARG A 9 9.68 1.51 2.27
C ARG A 9 8.43 0.71 2.62
N TYR A 10 8.40 0.14 3.82
CA TYR A 10 7.38 -0.85 4.18
C TYR A 10 6.86 -0.63 5.59
N SER A 11 5.57 -0.91 5.78
CA SER A 11 4.95 -0.90 7.11
C SER A 11 4.87 -2.33 7.65
N ARG A 12 4.64 -2.44 8.95
CA ARG A 12 4.48 -3.75 9.60
C ARG A 12 3.20 -4.46 9.19
N THR A 13 2.25 -3.73 8.64
CA THR A 13 0.98 -4.28 8.18
C THR A 13 0.98 -4.56 6.69
N HIS A 14 2.17 -4.59 6.08
CA HIS A 14 2.39 -5.04 4.70
C HIS A 14 1.88 -4.07 3.64
N GLU A 15 2.03 -2.77 3.88
CA GLU A 15 1.86 -1.76 2.84
C GLU A 15 3.24 -1.25 2.42
N TRP A 16 3.37 -0.87 1.16
CA TRP A 16 4.59 -0.25 0.67
C TRP A 16 4.35 1.23 0.38
N ALA A 17 5.42 2.01 0.43
CA ALA A 17 5.38 3.43 0.12
C ALA A 17 6.58 3.81 -0.73
N ARG A 18 6.34 4.67 -1.72
CA ARG A 18 7.38 5.13 -2.63
C ARG A 18 7.33 6.66 -2.72
N ALA A 19 8.49 7.30 -2.50
CA ALA A 19 8.60 8.73 -2.68
C ALA A 19 8.68 9.05 -4.17
N ASP A 20 7.78 9.89 -4.65
CA ASP A 20 7.75 10.29 -6.04
C ASP A 20 8.45 11.65 -6.21
N GLU A 21 8.85 11.98 -7.45
CA GLU A 21 9.59 13.19 -7.74
C GLU A 21 8.82 14.47 -7.41
N ASP A 22 7.51 14.42 -7.44
CA ASP A 22 6.65 15.58 -7.15
C ASP A 22 6.37 15.78 -5.65
N GLY A 23 7.05 15.01 -4.80
CA GLY A 23 6.87 15.10 -3.36
C GLY A 23 5.72 14.28 -2.81
N LEU A 24 4.98 13.61 -3.67
CA LEU A 24 3.89 12.72 -3.26
C LEU A 24 4.43 11.34 -2.92
N ILE A 25 3.62 10.57 -2.19
CA ILE A 25 3.97 9.20 -1.83
C ILE A 25 2.92 8.28 -2.42
N THR A 26 3.35 7.30 -3.21
CA THR A 26 2.48 6.26 -3.76
C THR A 26 2.45 5.10 -2.79
N VAL A 27 1.26 4.56 -2.53
CA VAL A 27 1.04 3.51 -1.54
C VAL A 27 0.29 2.34 -2.18
N GLY A 28 0.67 1.13 -1.78
CA GLY A 28 -0.04 -0.08 -2.16
C GLY A 28 0.24 -1.17 -1.14
N ILE A 29 -0.24 -2.38 -1.40
CA ILE A 29 0.08 -3.54 -0.54
C ILE A 29 1.20 -4.35 -1.17
N THR A 30 1.96 -5.05 -0.32
CA THR A 30 3.13 -5.80 -0.77
C THR A 30 2.74 -7.09 -1.48
N ASP A 31 3.69 -7.67 -2.18
CA ASP A 31 3.51 -8.97 -2.81
C ASP A 31 3.16 -10.04 -1.77
N HIS A 32 3.80 -9.99 -0.60
CA HIS A 32 3.48 -10.89 0.51
C HIS A 32 2.01 -10.74 0.93
N ALA A 33 1.52 -9.51 1.03
CA ALA A 33 0.13 -9.28 1.43
C ALA A 33 -0.85 -9.84 0.40
N GLN A 34 -0.62 -9.64 -0.89
CA GLN A 34 -1.54 -10.14 -1.90
C GLN A 34 -1.52 -11.67 -1.97
N GLU A 35 -0.37 -12.30 -1.70
CA GLU A 35 -0.29 -13.75 -1.65
C GLU A 35 -1.10 -14.32 -0.48
N GLN A 36 -1.07 -13.64 0.66
CA GLN A 36 -1.83 -14.03 1.84
C GLN A 36 -3.34 -13.90 1.63
N LEU A 37 -3.75 -12.84 0.93
CA LEU A 37 -5.16 -12.56 0.67
C LEU A 37 -5.76 -13.46 -0.40
N GLY A 38 -4.97 -13.84 -1.40
CA GLY A 38 -5.46 -14.54 -2.57
C GLY A 38 -6.06 -13.59 -3.58
N ASP A 39 -6.88 -14.11 -4.48
CA ASP A 39 -7.44 -13.32 -5.58
C ASP A 39 -8.35 -12.21 -5.07
N LEU A 40 -8.03 -10.96 -5.41
CA LEU A 40 -8.83 -9.82 -5.01
C LEU A 40 -10.00 -9.63 -5.97
N VAL A 41 -11.16 -9.36 -5.41
CA VAL A 41 -12.40 -9.21 -6.16
C VAL A 41 -13.02 -7.82 -6.00
N PHE A 42 -12.61 -7.07 -4.98
CA PHE A 42 -13.12 -5.73 -4.75
C PHE A 42 -12.10 -4.89 -3.98
N VAL A 43 -12.04 -3.61 -4.31
CA VAL A 43 -11.16 -2.65 -3.62
C VAL A 43 -11.98 -1.42 -3.31
N GLU A 44 -11.99 -1.01 -2.03
CA GLU A 44 -12.62 0.24 -1.62
C GLU A 44 -11.53 1.27 -1.34
N LEU A 45 -11.51 2.33 -2.12
CA LEU A 45 -10.52 3.40 -1.99
C LEU A 45 -11.13 4.61 -1.29
N PRO A 46 -10.30 5.42 -0.60
CA PRO A 46 -10.82 6.63 0.05
C PRO A 46 -11.16 7.70 -0.98
N GLU A 47 -11.85 8.74 -0.53
CA GLU A 47 -12.14 9.88 -1.38
C GLU A 47 -10.90 10.78 -1.48
N ILE A 48 -10.72 11.40 -2.64
CA ILE A 48 -9.69 12.40 -2.82
C ILE A 48 -9.99 13.56 -1.87
N GLY A 49 -8.98 14.02 -1.15
CA GLY A 49 -9.12 15.06 -0.15
C GLY A 49 -9.20 14.54 1.28
N ARG A 50 -9.38 13.23 1.46
CA ARG A 50 -9.41 12.65 2.80
C ARG A 50 -8.02 12.70 3.43
N HIS A 51 -7.96 13.12 4.69
CA HIS A 51 -6.73 13.05 5.46
C HIS A 51 -6.67 11.71 6.19
N CYS A 52 -5.57 10.99 6.02
CA CYS A 52 -5.32 9.72 6.70
C CYS A 52 -4.18 9.91 7.68
N GLU A 53 -4.33 9.35 8.88
CA GLU A 53 -3.22 9.32 9.84
C GLU A 53 -2.37 8.08 9.57
N ALA A 54 -1.13 8.10 10.05
CA ALA A 54 -0.28 6.92 9.94
C ALA A 54 -0.95 5.77 10.70
N ASP A 55 -0.97 4.59 10.09
CA ASP A 55 -1.59 3.38 10.63
C ASP A 55 -3.12 3.45 10.75
N GLU A 56 -3.75 4.40 10.07
CA GLU A 56 -5.22 4.47 10.00
C GLU A 56 -5.72 3.59 8.86
N ALA A 57 -6.81 2.84 9.09
CA ALA A 57 -7.43 2.03 8.06
C ALA A 57 -8.16 2.95 7.09
N CYS A 58 -7.57 3.17 5.92
CA CYS A 58 -8.10 4.08 4.91
C CYS A 58 -8.68 3.37 3.69
N MET A 59 -8.39 2.09 3.54
CA MET A 59 -8.80 1.32 2.37
C MET A 59 -9.25 -0.06 2.81
N VAL A 60 -10.02 -0.72 1.95
CA VAL A 60 -10.43 -2.11 2.20
C VAL A 60 -10.21 -2.88 0.90
N VAL A 61 -9.66 -4.09 1.02
CA VAL A 61 -9.58 -5.02 -0.11
C VAL A 61 -10.37 -6.26 0.25
N GLU A 62 -11.11 -6.79 -0.72
CA GLU A 62 -11.86 -8.04 -0.51
C GLU A 62 -11.35 -9.09 -1.47
N SER A 63 -11.02 -10.24 -0.93
CA SER A 63 -10.61 -11.39 -1.72
C SER A 63 -11.72 -12.43 -1.71
N VAL A 64 -11.51 -13.50 -2.47
CA VAL A 64 -12.45 -14.62 -2.47
C VAL A 64 -12.57 -15.27 -1.09
N LYS A 65 -11.63 -15.01 -0.18
CA LYS A 65 -11.62 -15.59 1.16
C LYS A 65 -12.15 -14.67 2.25
N ALA A 66 -11.84 -13.36 2.19
CA ALA A 66 -12.14 -12.44 3.28
C ALA A 66 -11.93 -10.98 2.87
N ALA A 67 -12.43 -10.08 3.70
CA ALA A 67 -12.17 -8.66 3.58
C ALA A 67 -11.05 -8.27 4.54
N SER A 68 -10.22 -7.32 4.16
CA SER A 68 -9.10 -6.87 4.99
C SER A 68 -8.93 -5.37 4.89
N ASP A 69 -8.67 -4.73 6.04
CA ASP A 69 -8.33 -3.31 6.06
C ASP A 69 -6.92 -3.10 5.54
N VAL A 70 -6.72 -1.99 4.84
CA VAL A 70 -5.39 -1.57 4.41
C VAL A 70 -5.11 -0.23 5.08
N TYR A 71 -3.99 -0.14 5.77
CA TYR A 71 -3.64 1.01 6.58
C TYR A 71 -2.71 1.94 5.82
N SER A 72 -2.87 3.25 6.04
CA SER A 72 -1.96 4.21 5.44
C SER A 72 -0.62 4.14 6.19
N PRO A 73 0.50 3.93 5.50
CA PRO A 73 1.80 3.87 6.19
C PRO A 73 2.30 5.23 6.65
N VAL A 74 1.73 6.31 6.11
CA VAL A 74 2.13 7.67 6.45
C VAL A 74 0.91 8.55 6.61
N ALA A 75 1.06 9.64 7.38
CA ALA A 75 -0.01 10.62 7.53
C ALA A 75 0.00 11.61 6.36
N GLY A 76 -1.15 11.95 5.85
CA GLY A 76 -1.26 12.93 4.77
C GLY A 76 -2.62 12.93 4.11
N GLU A 77 -2.74 13.80 3.12
CA GLU A 77 -3.97 13.95 2.35
C GLU A 77 -3.94 13.10 1.09
N VAL A 78 -5.00 12.34 0.85
CA VAL A 78 -5.15 11.55 -0.38
C VAL A 78 -5.41 12.51 -1.54
N VAL A 79 -4.51 12.54 -2.52
CA VAL A 79 -4.63 13.44 -3.67
C VAL A 79 -4.91 12.70 -4.98
N GLU A 80 -4.64 11.39 -5.01
CA GLU A 80 -4.95 10.55 -6.16
C GLU A 80 -5.34 9.16 -5.71
N ILE A 81 -6.24 8.53 -6.46
CA ILE A 81 -6.60 7.12 -6.25
C ILE A 81 -6.49 6.40 -7.59
N ASN A 82 -6.21 5.11 -7.55
CA ASN A 82 -6.10 4.31 -8.77
C ASN A 82 -7.48 3.76 -9.14
N GLU A 83 -8.23 4.54 -9.91
CA GLU A 83 -9.60 4.20 -10.28
C GLU A 83 -9.71 2.91 -11.10
N THR A 84 -8.63 2.52 -11.75
CA THR A 84 -8.60 1.27 -12.53
C THR A 84 -8.88 0.06 -11.65
N LEU A 85 -8.54 0.13 -10.36
CA LEU A 85 -8.77 -0.97 -9.44
C LEU A 85 -10.26 -1.25 -9.19
N ALA A 86 -11.12 -0.27 -9.41
CA ALA A 86 -12.57 -0.47 -9.28
C ALA A 86 -13.07 -1.49 -10.30
N ASP A 87 -12.49 -1.48 -11.51
CA ASP A 87 -12.85 -2.41 -12.57
C ASP A 87 -11.94 -3.64 -12.61
N SER A 88 -10.71 -3.49 -12.13
CA SER A 88 -9.68 -4.53 -12.25
C SER A 88 -8.90 -4.72 -10.96
N PRO A 89 -9.56 -5.16 -9.88
CA PRO A 89 -8.88 -5.37 -8.59
C PRO A 89 -7.75 -6.39 -8.66
N GLU A 90 -7.79 -7.29 -9.64
CA GLU A 90 -6.76 -8.30 -9.83
C GLU A 90 -5.39 -7.70 -10.24
N LEU A 91 -5.33 -6.43 -10.60
CA LEU A 91 -4.04 -5.78 -10.87
C LEU A 91 -3.14 -5.77 -9.65
N ILE A 92 -3.73 -5.72 -8.45
CA ILE A 92 -2.96 -5.81 -7.22
C ILE A 92 -2.26 -7.17 -7.12
N ASN A 93 -2.94 -8.23 -7.54
CA ASN A 93 -2.35 -9.57 -7.54
C ASN A 93 -1.25 -9.71 -8.59
N LYS A 94 -1.46 -9.10 -9.76
CA LYS A 94 -0.55 -9.26 -10.88
C LYS A 94 0.67 -8.36 -10.80
N ASP A 95 0.50 -7.14 -10.26
CA ASP A 95 1.57 -6.14 -10.27
C ASP A 95 1.43 -5.21 -9.07
N PRO A 96 1.61 -5.74 -7.84
CA PRO A 96 1.37 -4.96 -6.62
C PRO A 96 2.23 -3.71 -6.48
N TYR A 97 3.41 -3.68 -7.11
CA TYR A 97 4.34 -2.55 -7.01
C TYR A 97 4.26 -1.61 -8.22
N GLY A 98 3.46 -1.95 -9.22
CA GLY A 98 3.30 -1.14 -10.42
C GLY A 98 1.86 -0.75 -10.63
N GLU A 99 1.18 -1.40 -11.57
CA GLU A 99 -0.20 -1.07 -11.92
C GLU A 99 -1.19 -1.24 -10.78
N GLY A 100 -0.84 -2.02 -9.77
CA GLY A 100 -1.67 -2.26 -8.60
C GLY A 100 -1.53 -1.23 -7.47
N TRP A 101 -0.90 -0.08 -7.74
CA TRP A 101 -0.82 0.97 -6.73
C TRP A 101 -2.23 1.42 -6.34
N MET A 102 -2.40 1.87 -5.10
CA MET A 102 -3.73 2.16 -4.58
C MET A 102 -4.02 3.66 -4.46
N ILE A 103 -3.19 4.39 -3.73
CA ILE A 103 -3.40 5.82 -3.52
C ILE A 103 -2.09 6.59 -3.62
N ARG A 104 -2.20 7.91 -3.81
CA ARG A 104 -1.07 8.82 -3.69
C ARG A 104 -1.42 9.85 -2.64
N ILE A 105 -0.49 10.11 -1.74
CA ILE A 105 -0.69 10.94 -0.56
C ILE A 105 0.28 12.12 -0.60
N ARG A 106 -0.23 13.31 -0.25
CA ARG A 106 0.64 14.44 0.05
C ARG A 106 0.99 14.32 1.52
N PRO A 107 2.23 13.93 1.88
CA PRO A 107 2.56 13.68 3.27
C PRO A 107 2.54 14.95 4.11
N ASP A 108 2.12 14.83 5.37
CA ASP A 108 2.14 15.93 6.32
C ASP A 108 3.57 16.29 6.69
N ASP A 109 4.47 15.30 6.65
CA ASP A 109 5.87 15.44 7.03
C ASP A 109 6.73 15.00 5.84
N PRO A 110 7.64 15.85 5.34
CA PRO A 110 8.51 15.45 4.22
C PRO A 110 9.44 14.28 4.56
N HIS A 111 9.59 13.95 5.85
CA HIS A 111 10.41 12.83 6.30
C HIS A 111 9.58 11.62 6.72
N ALA A 112 8.35 11.54 6.27
CA ALA A 112 7.42 10.48 6.69
C ALA A 112 7.94 9.06 6.44
N LEU A 113 8.69 8.84 5.35
CA LEU A 113 9.20 7.52 5.02
C LEU A 113 10.33 7.05 5.93
N GLU A 114 11.00 7.96 6.64
CA GLU A 114 12.13 7.60 7.49
C GLU A 114 11.72 6.73 8.68
N GLY A 115 10.45 6.76 9.07
CA GLY A 115 9.93 5.92 10.15
C GLY A 115 9.53 4.52 9.72
N LEU A 116 9.59 4.22 8.43
CA LEU A 116 9.20 2.93 7.90
C LEU A 116 10.40 2.02 7.70
N MET A 117 10.14 0.73 7.55
CA MET A 117 11.19 -0.26 7.32
C MET A 117 11.73 -0.16 5.89
N ASP A 118 13.02 -0.41 5.73
CA ASP A 118 13.60 -0.61 4.40
C ASP A 118 13.33 -2.06 3.97
N ALA A 119 13.78 -2.42 2.76
CA ALA A 119 13.54 -3.77 2.23
C ALA A 119 14.17 -4.85 3.09
N GLU A 120 15.36 -4.61 3.63
CA GLU A 120 16.04 -5.61 4.44
C GLU A 120 15.28 -5.90 5.74
N ALA A 121 14.83 -4.86 6.43
CA ALA A 121 14.06 -5.02 7.66
C ALA A 121 12.72 -5.69 7.38
N TYR A 122 12.08 -5.34 6.28
CA TYR A 122 10.80 -5.96 5.92
C TYR A 122 10.96 -7.43 5.56
N ARG A 123 12.03 -7.80 4.85
CA ARG A 123 12.30 -9.21 4.54
C ARG A 123 12.46 -10.03 5.82
N ALA A 124 13.16 -9.47 6.80
CA ALA A 124 13.32 -10.14 8.09
C ALA A 124 11.98 -10.37 8.78
N LEU A 125 11.09 -9.38 8.72
CA LEU A 125 9.74 -9.49 9.29
C LEU A 125 8.95 -10.60 8.61
N VAL A 126 8.98 -10.65 7.29
CA VAL A 126 8.24 -11.65 6.51
C VAL A 126 8.77 -13.06 6.77
N GLU A 127 10.09 -13.22 6.88
CA GLU A 127 10.70 -14.52 7.14
C GLU A 127 10.38 -15.07 8.52
N GLU A 128 10.11 -14.20 9.49
CA GLU A 128 9.75 -14.61 10.84
C GLU A 128 8.27 -15.00 10.95
N ALA A 129 7.46 -14.61 9.99
CA ALA A 129 6.02 -14.82 10.02
C ALA A 129 5.60 -16.26 9.73
#